data_dc38194a70e5630030fc6e1f0eeb5435
#
_entry.id   dc38194a70e5630030fc6e1f0eeb5435
#
_cell.length_a   1.000
_cell.length_b   1.000
_cell.length_c   1.000
_cell.angle_alpha   90.00
_cell.angle_beta   90.00
_cell.angle_gamma   90.00
#
_symmetry.space_group_name_H-M   'P 1'
#
loop_
_entity.id
_entity.type
_entity.pdbx_description
1 polymer ?
#
loop_
_entity_poly.entity_id
_entity_poly.type
_entity_poly.pdbx_seq_one_letter_code
_entity_poly.pdbx_strand_id
1 'polypeptide(L)'
;MADILQQLEGTPVLVCAPDGAPLSGEREATDLIGNGAYQGAAWVAVPVERLTDDFFRLRTRVAGDIVQKFANYRLGLAVIGDISRHVSVSTALEDFVRESNRGRQLWFLSDLDALRARLAGR
;
A
#
# COMPACT_ATOMS: atom_id res chain seq x y z
N MET A 1 6.58 -9.65 14.40
CA MET A 1 5.13 -9.79 14.20
C MET A 1 4.86 -10.30 12.80
N ALA A 2 3.78 -11.02 12.64
CA ALA A 2 3.45 -11.60 11.34
C ALA A 2 2.50 -10.68 10.58
N ASP A 3 2.59 -10.75 9.25
CA ASP A 3 1.59 -10.15 8.37
C ASP A 3 0.40 -11.11 8.32
N ILE A 4 -0.81 -10.62 8.59
CA ILE A 4 -1.97 -11.47 8.85
C ILE A 4 -3.11 -11.16 7.88
N LEU A 5 -3.67 -12.21 7.27
CA LEU A 5 -4.85 -12.06 6.43
C LEU A 5 -6.07 -11.81 7.31
N GLN A 6 -6.82 -10.75 6.99
CA GLN A 6 -8.06 -10.39 7.67
C GLN A 6 -9.15 -10.13 6.67
N GLN A 7 -10.39 -10.40 7.08
CA GLN A 7 -11.56 -10.04 6.26
C GLN A 7 -12.03 -8.65 6.70
N LEU A 8 -11.89 -7.66 5.81
CA LEU A 8 -12.36 -6.30 6.07
C LEU A 8 -13.54 -6.04 5.16
N GLU A 9 -14.72 -5.95 5.74
CA GLU A 9 -15.97 -5.74 5.00
C GLU A 9 -16.14 -6.74 3.85
N GLY A 10 -15.82 -8.00 4.13
CA GLY A 10 -15.96 -9.08 3.15
C GLY A 10 -14.81 -9.18 2.15
N THR A 11 -13.80 -8.31 2.26
CA THR A 11 -12.65 -8.32 1.36
C THR A 11 -11.44 -8.89 2.09
N PRO A 12 -10.76 -9.90 1.53
CA PRO A 12 -9.55 -10.45 2.15
C PRO A 12 -8.38 -9.47 1.97
N VAL A 13 -7.81 -9.04 3.07
CA VAL A 13 -6.71 -8.07 3.10
C VAL A 13 -5.55 -8.63 3.90
N LEU A 14 -4.36 -8.66 3.31
CA LEU A 14 -3.16 -8.98 4.07
C LEU A 14 -2.74 -7.72 4.82
N VAL A 15 -2.90 -7.74 6.14
CA VAL A 15 -2.57 -6.59 6.99
C VAL A 15 -1.15 -6.79 7.50
N CYS A 16 -0.25 -5.93 7.06
CA CYS A 16 1.17 -6.06 7.38
C CYS A 16 1.50 -5.41 8.71
N ALA A 17 2.40 -6.03 9.45
CA ALA A 17 2.87 -5.49 10.73
C ALA A 17 3.87 -4.36 10.48
N PRO A 18 3.90 -3.32 11.34
CA PRO A 18 4.80 -2.18 11.12
C PRO A 18 6.27 -2.53 11.31
N ASP A 19 6.59 -3.60 12.05
CA ASP A 19 7.97 -4.01 12.32
C ASP A 19 8.51 -5.05 11.35
N GLY A 20 7.79 -5.32 10.25
CA GLY A 20 8.26 -6.25 9.24
C GLY A 20 9.34 -5.65 8.35
N ALA A 21 9.83 -6.45 7.40
CA ALA A 21 10.89 -6.03 6.50
C ALA A 21 10.46 -4.80 5.69
N PRO A 22 11.38 -3.84 5.46
CA PRO A 22 11.04 -2.66 4.67
C PRO A 22 10.67 -3.02 3.23
N LEU A 23 9.65 -2.36 2.70
CA LEU A 23 9.25 -2.48 1.31
C LEU A 23 10.06 -1.47 0.50
N SER A 24 11.30 -1.82 0.20
CA SER A 24 12.26 -0.88 -0.37
C SER A 24 12.40 -0.94 -1.89
N GLY A 25 11.83 -1.97 -2.53
CA GLY A 25 11.91 -2.11 -3.98
C GLY A 25 11.13 -3.30 -4.49
N GLU A 26 11.37 -3.65 -5.74
CA GLU A 26 10.62 -4.72 -6.42
C GLU A 26 10.79 -6.09 -5.77
N ARG A 27 11.96 -6.38 -5.23
CA ARG A 27 12.22 -7.67 -4.61
C ARG A 27 11.32 -7.89 -3.41
N GLU A 28 11.28 -6.90 -2.52
CA GLU A 28 10.43 -6.97 -1.33
C GLU A 28 8.97 -6.95 -1.70
N ALA A 29 8.61 -6.22 -2.77
CA ALA A 29 7.24 -6.23 -3.27
C ALA A 29 6.85 -7.62 -3.77
N THR A 30 7.74 -8.29 -4.49
CA THR A 30 7.48 -9.64 -5.00
C THR A 30 7.24 -10.62 -3.85
N ASP A 31 8.05 -10.53 -2.78
CA ASP A 31 7.86 -11.39 -1.61
C ASP A 31 6.51 -11.16 -0.95
N LEU A 32 6.13 -9.91 -0.80
CA LEU A 32 4.87 -9.55 -0.16
C LEU A 32 3.67 -9.95 -1.02
N ILE A 33 3.78 -9.77 -2.33
CA ILE A 33 2.77 -10.19 -3.28
C ILE A 33 2.58 -11.71 -3.22
N GLY A 34 3.68 -12.45 -3.17
CA GLY A 34 3.63 -13.90 -3.07
C GLY A 34 2.89 -14.36 -1.82
N ASN A 35 3.18 -13.73 -0.68
CA ASN A 35 2.48 -14.02 0.56
C ASN A 35 0.99 -13.72 0.46
N GLY A 36 0.64 -12.54 -0.06
CA GLY A 36 -0.76 -12.14 -0.21
C GLY A 36 -1.51 -13.04 -1.17
N ALA A 37 -0.91 -13.31 -2.32
CA ALA A 37 -1.55 -14.17 -3.33
C ALA A 37 -1.77 -15.59 -2.81
N TYR A 38 -0.78 -16.13 -2.11
CA TYR A 38 -0.89 -17.47 -1.52
C TYR A 38 -2.08 -17.57 -0.56
N GLN A 39 -2.34 -16.51 0.20
CA GLN A 39 -3.43 -16.47 1.16
C GLN A 39 -4.75 -16.01 0.58
N GLY A 40 -4.77 -15.63 -0.69
CA GLY A 40 -6.00 -15.20 -1.36
C GLY A 40 -6.39 -13.75 -1.11
N ALA A 41 -5.43 -12.89 -0.76
CA ALA A 41 -5.72 -11.48 -0.53
C ALA A 41 -6.11 -10.75 -1.80
N ALA A 42 -7.05 -9.81 -1.68
CA ALA A 42 -7.39 -8.87 -2.74
C ALA A 42 -6.63 -7.55 -2.59
N TRP A 43 -6.28 -7.21 -1.35
CA TRP A 43 -5.52 -5.99 -1.00
C TRP A 43 -4.43 -6.33 -0.02
N VAL A 44 -3.36 -5.54 -0.06
CA VAL A 44 -2.30 -5.61 0.94
C VAL A 44 -2.21 -4.25 1.60
N ALA A 45 -2.37 -4.21 2.92
CA ALA A 45 -2.33 -2.97 3.69
C ALA A 45 -0.94 -2.87 4.33
N VAL A 46 -0.16 -1.88 3.92
CA VAL A 46 1.23 -1.69 4.35
C VAL A 46 1.34 -0.44 5.19
N PRO A 47 1.73 -0.57 6.47
CA PRO A 47 1.95 0.61 7.29
C PRO A 47 3.06 1.48 6.72
N VAL A 48 2.92 2.79 6.88
CA VAL A 48 3.91 3.73 6.36
C VAL A 48 5.31 3.47 6.92
N GLU A 49 5.40 2.89 8.11
CA GLU A 49 6.67 2.54 8.75
C GLU A 49 7.48 1.52 7.96
N ARG A 50 6.82 0.76 7.10
CA ARG A 50 7.51 -0.22 6.26
C ARG A 50 7.96 0.33 4.92
N LEU A 51 7.63 1.59 4.62
CA LEU A 51 8.04 2.22 3.37
C LEU A 51 9.28 3.08 3.62
N THR A 52 10.16 3.11 2.62
CA THR A 52 11.36 3.95 2.68
C THR A 52 11.04 5.34 2.15
N ASP A 53 11.92 6.31 2.45
CA ASP A 53 11.77 7.66 1.90
C ASP A 53 11.76 7.67 0.37
N ASP A 54 12.49 6.76 -0.25
CA ASP A 54 12.54 6.67 -1.72
C ASP A 54 11.19 6.38 -2.33
N PHE A 55 10.32 5.64 -1.62
CA PHE A 55 8.96 5.41 -2.10
C PHE A 55 8.24 6.73 -2.36
N PHE A 56 8.47 7.71 -1.48
CA PHE A 56 7.78 9.00 -1.56
C PHE A 56 8.48 10.02 -2.43
N ARG A 57 9.67 9.69 -2.96
CA ARG A 57 10.38 10.53 -3.92
C ARG A 57 10.11 9.98 -5.32
N LEU A 58 9.16 10.58 -6.01
CA LEU A 58 8.65 10.01 -7.28
C LEU A 58 9.73 9.83 -8.34
N ARG A 59 10.76 10.68 -8.34
CA ARG A 59 11.84 10.59 -9.32
C ARG A 59 12.67 9.31 -9.18
N THR A 60 12.62 8.65 -8.03
CA THR A 60 13.33 7.37 -7.83
C THR A 60 12.67 6.22 -8.56
N ARG A 61 11.38 6.38 -8.90
CA ARG A 61 10.54 5.35 -9.51
C ARG A 61 10.23 4.17 -8.59
N VAL A 62 10.65 4.21 -7.35
CA VAL A 62 10.40 3.11 -6.41
C VAL A 62 8.91 2.85 -6.26
N ALA A 63 8.12 3.91 -6.03
CA ALA A 63 6.66 3.74 -5.90
C ALA A 63 6.05 3.16 -7.17
N GLY A 64 6.43 3.71 -8.33
CA GLY A 64 5.89 3.24 -9.61
C GLY A 64 6.21 1.77 -9.86
N ASP A 65 7.44 1.36 -9.58
CA ASP A 65 7.85 -0.03 -9.78
C ASP A 65 7.10 -0.98 -8.87
N ILE A 66 6.95 -0.60 -7.59
CA ILE A 66 6.22 -1.42 -6.60
C ILE A 66 4.75 -1.54 -6.99
N VAL A 67 4.12 -0.41 -7.32
CA VAL A 67 2.70 -0.40 -7.68
C VAL A 67 2.46 -1.24 -8.94
N GLN A 68 3.37 -1.14 -9.91
CA GLN A 68 3.24 -1.93 -11.13
C GLN A 68 3.30 -3.43 -10.85
N LYS A 69 4.17 -3.85 -9.93
CA LYS A 69 4.23 -5.26 -9.52
C LYS A 69 2.91 -5.71 -8.93
N PHE A 70 2.33 -4.92 -8.03
CA PHE A 70 1.04 -5.26 -7.44
C PHE A 70 -0.04 -5.33 -8.52
N ALA A 71 -0.05 -4.39 -9.45
CA ALA A 71 -1.03 -4.37 -10.53
C ALA A 71 -0.91 -5.60 -11.42
N ASN A 72 0.30 -6.05 -11.71
CA ASN A 72 0.54 -7.23 -12.52
C ASN A 72 -0.09 -8.49 -11.93
N TYR A 73 -0.20 -8.54 -10.61
CA TYR A 73 -0.81 -9.67 -9.91
C TYR A 73 -2.22 -9.39 -9.43
N ARG A 74 -2.80 -8.28 -9.87
CA ARG A 74 -4.19 -7.88 -9.55
C ARG A 74 -4.41 -7.74 -8.06
N LEU A 75 -3.39 -7.28 -7.34
CA LEU A 75 -3.47 -6.99 -5.92
C LEU A 75 -3.49 -5.48 -5.72
N GLY A 76 -4.42 -4.99 -4.92
CA GLY A 76 -4.42 -3.60 -4.50
C GLY A 76 -3.41 -3.36 -3.40
N LEU A 77 -2.85 -2.17 -3.35
CA LEU A 77 -1.91 -1.75 -2.32
C LEU A 77 -2.51 -0.57 -1.56
N ALA A 78 -2.64 -0.70 -0.25
CA ALA A 78 -3.11 0.38 0.60
C ALA A 78 -1.98 0.79 1.54
N VAL A 79 -1.54 2.04 1.44
CA VAL A 79 -0.53 2.61 2.34
C VAL A 79 -1.28 3.22 3.52
N ILE A 80 -0.96 2.75 4.73
CA ILE A 80 -1.71 3.11 5.93
C ILE A 80 -0.83 3.94 6.86
N GLY A 81 -1.25 5.15 7.14
CA GLY A 81 -0.57 6.03 8.08
C GLY A 81 -0.51 7.47 7.61
N ASP A 82 0.18 8.29 8.38
CA ASP A 82 0.32 9.72 8.11
C ASP A 82 1.49 9.95 7.16
N ILE A 83 1.18 10.50 5.98
CA ILE A 83 2.18 10.82 4.95
C ILE A 83 2.37 12.33 4.81
N SER A 84 1.83 13.12 5.71
CA SER A 84 1.82 14.58 5.57
C SER A 84 3.21 15.19 5.44
N ARG A 85 4.22 14.65 6.12
CA ARG A 85 5.58 15.21 6.02
C ARG A 85 6.17 15.03 4.62
N HIS A 86 5.74 14.03 3.88
CA HIS A 86 6.19 13.82 2.51
C HIS A 86 5.41 14.69 1.53
N VAL A 87 4.10 14.77 1.72
CA VAL A 87 3.20 15.51 0.83
C VAL A 87 3.44 17.01 0.95
N SER A 88 3.75 17.49 2.15
CA SER A 88 3.92 18.92 2.40
C SER A 88 5.11 19.53 1.64
N VAL A 89 6.06 18.70 1.22
CA VAL A 89 7.27 19.18 0.52
C VAL A 89 7.28 18.82 -0.96
N SER A 90 6.19 18.23 -1.48
CA SER A 90 6.17 17.79 -2.88
C SER A 90 4.77 17.89 -3.46
N THR A 91 4.56 18.88 -4.31
CA THR A 91 3.30 19.03 -5.04
C THR A 91 3.05 17.82 -5.95
N ALA A 92 4.11 17.31 -6.57
CA ALA A 92 3.99 16.14 -7.44
C ALA A 92 3.48 14.92 -6.66
N LEU A 93 3.98 14.73 -5.43
CA LEU A 93 3.49 13.62 -4.60
C LEU A 93 2.05 13.84 -4.17
N GLU A 94 1.69 15.08 -3.82
CA GLU A 94 0.30 15.39 -3.47
C GLU A 94 -0.65 15.04 -4.61
N ASP A 95 -0.28 15.41 -5.84
CA ASP A 95 -1.08 15.08 -7.03
C ASP A 95 -1.15 13.58 -7.25
N PHE A 96 -0.03 12.88 -7.08
CA PHE A 96 0.04 11.43 -7.24
C PHE A 96 -0.91 10.73 -6.24
N VAL A 97 -0.88 11.15 -4.98
CA VAL A 97 -1.76 10.59 -3.94
C VAL A 97 -3.22 10.81 -4.30
N ARG A 98 -3.56 12.03 -4.71
CA ARG A 98 -4.94 12.35 -5.06
C ARG A 98 -5.44 11.51 -6.23
N GLU A 99 -4.62 11.37 -7.28
CA GLU A 99 -4.98 10.55 -8.44
C GLU A 99 -5.09 9.07 -8.07
N SER A 100 -4.15 8.58 -7.28
CA SER A 100 -4.17 7.19 -6.85
C SER A 100 -5.43 6.86 -6.06
N ASN A 101 -5.85 7.76 -5.19
CA ASN A 101 -7.02 7.56 -4.34
C ASN A 101 -8.33 7.53 -5.13
N ARG A 102 -8.35 8.02 -6.35
CA ARG A 102 -9.53 7.95 -7.20
C ARG A 102 -9.73 6.56 -7.81
N GLY A 103 -8.65 5.81 -7.95
CA GLY A 103 -8.69 4.49 -8.58
C GLY A 103 -8.91 3.38 -7.56
N ARG A 104 -8.56 2.17 -7.97
CA ARG A 104 -8.71 0.98 -7.13
C ARG A 104 -7.45 0.13 -7.10
N GLN A 105 -6.29 0.73 -7.36
CA GLN A 105 -5.02 0.01 -7.36
C GLN A 105 -4.11 0.40 -6.20
N LEU A 106 -4.07 1.69 -5.88
CA LEU A 106 -3.24 2.23 -4.82
C LEU A 106 -4.04 3.25 -4.02
N TRP A 107 -4.15 3.01 -2.72
CA TRP A 107 -4.81 3.95 -1.82
C TRP A 107 -3.85 4.40 -0.74
N PHE A 108 -3.97 5.65 -0.34
CA PHE A 108 -3.27 6.23 0.81
C PHE A 108 -4.34 6.60 1.83
N LEU A 109 -4.35 5.92 2.97
CA LEU A 109 -5.39 6.07 3.98
C LEU A 109 -4.76 6.24 5.35
N SER A 110 -5.43 6.95 6.24
CA SER A 110 -4.85 7.31 7.53
C SER A 110 -4.74 6.13 8.49
N ASP A 111 -5.69 5.19 8.41
CA ASP A 111 -5.73 4.04 9.32
C ASP A 111 -6.57 2.91 8.72
N LEU A 112 -6.63 1.79 9.43
CA LEU A 112 -7.39 0.64 8.95
C LEU A 112 -8.90 0.89 8.96
N ASP A 113 -9.40 1.75 9.83
CA ASP A 113 -10.82 2.08 9.82
C ASP A 113 -11.19 2.82 8.54
N ALA A 114 -10.31 3.69 8.05
CA ALA A 114 -10.51 4.36 6.77
C ALA A 114 -10.51 3.36 5.62
N LEU A 115 -9.65 2.33 5.70
CA LEU A 115 -9.65 1.26 4.69
C LEU A 115 -10.95 0.47 4.72
N ARG A 116 -11.43 0.11 5.92
CA ARG A 116 -12.71 -0.58 6.03
C ARG A 116 -13.84 0.24 5.43
N ALA A 117 -13.88 1.53 5.74
CA ALA A 117 -14.91 2.42 5.22
C ALA A 117 -14.86 2.48 3.69
N ARG A 118 -13.66 2.54 3.13
CA ARG A 118 -13.47 2.60 1.68
C ARG A 118 -13.94 1.31 1.01
N LEU A 119 -13.60 0.16 1.59
CA LEU A 119 -14.02 -1.13 1.05
C LEU A 119 -15.53 -1.32 1.17
N ALA A 120 -16.15 -0.86 2.25
CA ALA A 120 -17.59 -0.97 2.45
C ALA A 120 -18.36 0.00 1.57
N GLY A 121 -17.83 1.19 1.35
CA GLY A 121 -18.52 2.24 0.62
C GLY A 121 -18.51 2.09 -0.89
N ARG A 122 -17.65 1.24 -1.39
CA ARG A 122 -17.42 1.04 -2.81
C ARG A 122 -16.93 2.30 -3.47
#